data_b6934684d8acc384f72a4df56ab4dc32
#
_entry.id   b6934684d8acc384f72a4df56ab4dc32
#
_cell.length_a   1.000
_cell.length_b   1.000
_cell.length_c   1.000
_cell.angle_alpha   90.00
_cell.angle_beta   90.00
_cell.angle_gamma   90.00
#
_symmetry.space_group_name_H-M   'P 1'
#
loop_
_entity.id
_entity.type
_entity.pdbx_description
1 polymer ?
#
loop_
_entity_poly.entity_id
_entity_poly.type
_entity_poly.pdbx_seq_one_letter_code
_entity_poly.pdbx_strand_id
1 'polypeptide(L)'
;MIIIIPQNSHYSTGWSLGKTHWGRTFMSYMVKFSASCLELPGVFECDGDFNKLFGWSYGWHHSNSIRVGWKAVDNKIRLAMYTYEDGKRYIKGFAWANVEVMNQVSIFYDQFTGVIEFKLNDKSAYMMYNKQPSFGYNLLPYYGGQCTAPTTMEIQLL
;
A
#
# COMPACT_ATOMS: atom_id res chain seq x y z
N MET A 1 -3.06 -5.10 14.95
CA MET A 1 -1.64 -5.46 14.81
C MET A 1 -0.84 -4.18 14.62
N ILE A 2 0.29 -4.04 15.29
CA ILE A 2 1.24 -2.94 15.08
C ILE A 2 2.31 -3.43 14.13
N ILE A 3 2.57 -2.68 13.07
CA ILE A 3 3.61 -2.93 12.09
C ILE A 3 4.67 -1.87 12.27
N ILE A 4 5.90 -2.30 12.45
CA ILE A 4 7.06 -1.42 12.59
C ILE A 4 7.96 -1.59 11.37
N ILE A 5 8.31 -0.47 10.74
CA ILE A 5 9.34 -0.40 9.72
C ILE A 5 10.54 0.27 10.38
N PRO A 6 11.62 -0.47 10.69
CA PRO A 6 12.79 0.10 11.35
C PRO A 6 13.48 1.17 10.49
N GLN A 7 14.11 2.13 11.15
CA GLN A 7 15.01 3.07 10.49
C GLN A 7 16.06 2.33 9.65
N ASN A 8 16.39 2.86 8.49
CA ASN A 8 17.32 2.27 7.52
C ASN A 8 16.88 0.92 6.95
N SER A 9 15.59 0.58 7.06
CA SER A 9 15.01 -0.65 6.51
C SER A 9 13.96 -0.34 5.44
N HIS A 10 13.77 -1.28 4.52
CA HIS A 10 12.61 -1.32 3.62
C HIS A 10 11.49 -2.19 4.19
N TYR A 11 11.82 -3.14 5.04
CA TYR A 11 10.93 -4.21 5.47
C TYR A 11 10.35 -3.93 6.85
N SER A 12 9.08 -4.28 6.99
CA SER A 12 8.43 -4.30 8.29
C SER A 12 8.89 -5.50 9.14
N THR A 13 8.93 -5.30 10.46
CA THR A 13 9.20 -6.36 11.44
C THR A 13 7.90 -7.06 11.85
N GLY A 14 8.02 -8.30 12.32
CA GLY A 14 6.91 -9.03 12.94
C GLY A 14 5.97 -9.75 11.99
N TRP A 15 6.27 -9.76 10.70
CA TRP A 15 5.51 -10.53 9.71
C TRP A 15 6.35 -11.65 9.12
N SER A 16 5.87 -12.86 9.31
CA SER A 16 6.27 -14.00 8.49
C SER A 16 5.65 -13.85 7.08
N LEU A 17 6.23 -14.50 6.10
CA LEU A 17 5.85 -14.54 4.69
C LEU A 17 4.35 -14.34 4.47
N GLY A 18 4.01 -13.47 3.53
CA GLY A 18 2.64 -13.20 3.15
C GLY A 18 1.89 -14.48 2.82
N LYS A 19 0.69 -14.65 3.43
CA LYS A 19 -0.14 -15.83 3.18
C LYS A 19 -0.45 -15.95 1.70
N THR A 20 -0.28 -17.16 1.15
CA THR A 20 -0.72 -17.48 -0.21
C THR A 20 -2.24 -17.47 -0.30
N HIS A 21 -2.76 -17.24 -1.49
CA HIS A 21 -4.18 -17.27 -1.77
C HIS A 21 -4.43 -17.73 -3.22
N TRP A 22 -5.66 -18.10 -3.47
CA TRP A 22 -6.16 -18.34 -4.82
C TRP A 22 -7.25 -17.31 -5.13
N GLY A 23 -7.06 -16.53 -6.19
CA GLY A 23 -8.09 -15.64 -6.72
C GLY A 23 -8.58 -14.54 -5.77
N ARG A 24 -7.72 -13.96 -4.94
CA ARG A 24 -8.14 -12.88 -4.03
C ARG A 24 -8.62 -11.66 -4.80
N THR A 25 -9.79 -11.17 -4.43
CA THR A 25 -10.41 -9.99 -5.05
C THR A 25 -10.78 -8.91 -4.03
N PHE A 26 -10.53 -9.13 -2.74
CA PHE A 26 -10.87 -8.18 -1.68
C PHE A 26 -9.85 -8.19 -0.54
N MET A 27 -9.54 -7.01 -0.02
CA MET A 27 -8.77 -6.82 1.20
C MET A 27 -9.17 -5.51 1.87
N SER A 28 -9.36 -5.52 3.19
CA SER A 28 -9.72 -4.34 3.97
C SER A 28 -9.07 -4.36 5.34
N TYR A 29 -8.63 -3.20 5.80
CA TYR A 29 -8.09 -2.99 7.14
C TYR A 29 -8.54 -1.65 7.70
N MET A 30 -8.69 -1.59 9.02
CA MET A 30 -8.64 -0.33 9.75
C MET A 30 -7.18 0.07 9.91
N VAL A 31 -6.80 1.23 9.41
CA VAL A 31 -5.41 1.71 9.32
C VAL A 31 -5.23 2.98 10.12
N LYS A 32 -4.21 3.02 10.98
CA LYS A 32 -3.75 4.24 11.62
C LYS A 32 -2.25 4.41 11.37
N PHE A 33 -1.87 5.50 10.75
CA PHE A 33 -0.49 5.93 10.62
C PHE A 33 -0.10 6.73 11.85
N SER A 34 0.99 6.39 12.53
CA SER A 34 1.50 7.23 13.60
C SER A 34 2.21 8.47 13.04
N ALA A 35 2.44 9.46 13.90
CA ALA A 35 3.20 10.66 13.53
C ALA A 35 4.61 10.35 13.01
N SER A 36 5.18 9.19 13.37
CA SER A 36 6.47 8.71 12.84
C SER A 36 6.47 8.43 11.34
N CYS A 37 5.28 8.30 10.71
CA CYS A 37 5.16 8.12 9.26
C CYS A 37 5.29 9.42 8.48
N LEU A 38 5.35 10.57 9.14
CA LEU A 38 5.60 11.86 8.50
C LEU A 38 7.12 12.03 8.28
N GLU A 39 7.51 12.34 7.06
CA GLU A 39 8.92 12.63 6.75
C GLU A 39 9.34 13.93 7.44
N LEU A 40 10.52 13.93 8.03
CA LEU A 40 11.10 15.14 8.61
C LEU A 40 11.53 16.08 7.47
N PRO A 41 11.22 17.38 7.56
CA PRO A 41 11.62 18.36 6.55
C PRO A 41 13.14 18.33 6.33
N GLY A 42 13.57 18.25 5.09
CA GLY A 42 14.97 18.43 4.68
C GLY A 42 15.84 17.18 4.64
N VAL A 43 15.32 15.99 4.84
CA VAL A 43 16.15 14.77 4.93
C VAL A 43 16.23 13.94 3.65
N PHE A 44 15.30 14.05 2.67
CA PHE A 44 15.32 13.08 1.56
C PHE A 44 14.92 13.61 0.20
N GLU A 45 15.83 13.43 -0.75
CA GLU A 45 15.63 13.49 -2.21
C GLU A 45 15.06 12.17 -2.79
N CYS A 46 14.25 11.41 -2.04
CA CYS A 46 13.62 10.22 -2.56
C CYS A 46 12.28 10.55 -3.20
N ASP A 47 12.28 11.60 -3.99
CA ASP A 47 11.11 12.16 -4.64
C ASP A 47 10.46 11.18 -5.61
N GLY A 48 9.20 10.89 -5.33
CA GLY A 48 8.27 10.30 -6.27
C GLY A 48 7.84 8.87 -6.00
N ASP A 49 8.54 8.09 -5.18
CA ASP A 49 8.12 6.72 -4.92
C ASP A 49 7.11 6.64 -3.76
N PHE A 50 6.08 5.83 -3.95
CA PHE A 50 5.12 5.51 -2.91
C PHE A 50 5.59 4.28 -2.13
N ASN A 51 5.56 4.38 -0.81
CA ASN A 51 5.64 3.23 0.08
C ASN A 51 4.43 2.33 -0.16
N LYS A 52 4.53 1.06 0.19
CA LYS A 52 3.47 0.08 0.01
C LYS A 52 2.84 -0.23 1.36
N LEU A 53 1.51 -0.23 1.45
CA LEU A 53 0.79 -0.49 2.69
C LEU A 53 0.36 -1.94 2.79
N PHE A 54 -0.49 -2.39 1.89
CA PHE A 54 -0.92 -3.77 1.77
C PHE A 54 -1.51 -4.03 0.38
N GLY A 55 -1.74 -5.29 0.07
CA GLY A 55 -2.34 -5.73 -1.16
C GLY A 55 -2.07 -7.19 -1.45
N TRP A 56 -2.14 -7.58 -2.70
CA TRP A 56 -1.86 -8.95 -3.14
C TRP A 56 -1.25 -8.99 -4.54
N SER A 57 -0.65 -10.12 -4.87
CA SER A 57 -0.16 -10.42 -6.20
C SER A 57 -1.00 -11.50 -6.89
N TYR A 58 -0.91 -11.54 -8.20
CA TYR A 58 -1.25 -12.71 -9.02
C TYR A 58 0.04 -13.20 -9.67
N GLY A 59 0.62 -14.28 -9.12
CA GLY A 59 1.99 -14.69 -9.43
C GLY A 59 3.03 -13.75 -8.85
N TRP A 60 4.06 -13.42 -9.63
CA TRP A 60 5.14 -12.52 -9.22
C TRP A 60 4.66 -11.07 -9.08
N HIS A 61 4.90 -10.44 -7.92
CA HIS A 61 4.32 -9.14 -7.60
C HIS A 61 4.83 -7.95 -8.44
N HIS A 62 5.99 -8.07 -9.05
CA HIS A 62 6.46 -7.07 -10.02
C HIS A 62 5.88 -7.28 -11.42
N SER A 63 5.24 -8.41 -11.67
CA SER A 63 4.48 -8.65 -12.89
C SER A 63 3.03 -8.23 -12.74
N ASN A 64 2.35 -8.77 -11.72
CA ASN A 64 0.92 -8.50 -11.51
C ASN A 64 0.61 -8.37 -10.03
N SER A 65 0.19 -7.18 -9.61
CA SER A 65 -0.20 -6.93 -8.22
C SER A 65 -1.12 -5.72 -8.08
N ILE A 66 -1.90 -5.73 -7.00
CA ILE A 66 -2.80 -4.65 -6.60
C ILE A 66 -2.45 -4.28 -5.16
N ARG A 67 -2.13 -3.01 -4.92
CA ARG A 67 -1.70 -2.50 -3.62
C ARG A 67 -2.26 -1.12 -3.33
N VAL A 68 -2.37 -0.79 -2.06
CA VAL A 68 -2.42 0.60 -1.62
C VAL A 68 -0.98 1.09 -1.42
N GLY A 69 -0.65 2.19 -2.08
CA GLY A 69 0.56 2.95 -1.82
C GLY A 69 0.30 4.09 -0.83
N TRP A 70 1.35 4.58 -0.16
CA TRP A 70 1.27 5.76 0.69
C TRP A 70 2.57 6.55 0.69
N LYS A 71 2.49 7.85 0.93
CA LYS A 71 3.64 8.71 1.23
C LYS A 71 3.24 9.90 2.08
N ALA A 72 4.19 10.43 2.84
CA ALA A 72 4.02 11.69 3.56
C ALA A 72 4.12 12.86 2.58
N VAL A 73 3.19 13.81 2.68
CA VAL A 73 3.19 15.07 1.93
C VAL A 73 2.51 16.12 2.79
N ASP A 74 3.15 17.25 3.03
CA ASP A 74 2.57 18.40 3.76
C ASP A 74 1.90 18.00 5.10
N ASN A 75 2.61 17.24 5.93
CA ASN A 75 2.12 16.73 7.22
C ASN A 75 0.85 15.84 7.14
N LYS A 76 0.60 15.23 6.00
CA LYS A 76 -0.49 14.27 5.79
C LYS A 76 0.02 13.05 5.05
N ILE A 77 -0.76 11.99 5.08
CA ILE A 77 -0.51 10.78 4.30
C ILE A 77 -1.34 10.82 3.02
N ARG A 78 -0.67 10.85 1.88
CA ARG A 78 -1.31 10.67 0.58
C ARG A 78 -1.37 9.19 0.25
N LEU A 79 -2.58 8.67 0.02
CA LEU A 79 -2.79 7.30 -0.45
C LEU A 79 -2.86 7.25 -1.98
N ALA A 80 -2.37 6.15 -2.53
CA ALA A 80 -2.37 5.91 -3.96
C ALA A 80 -2.87 4.51 -4.32
N MET A 81 -3.55 4.43 -5.44
CA MET A 81 -3.77 3.20 -6.19
C MET A 81 -2.43 2.80 -6.80
N TYR A 82 -1.96 1.60 -6.53
CA TYR A 82 -0.64 1.12 -6.94
C TYR A 82 -0.78 -0.28 -7.53
N THR A 83 -0.58 -0.41 -8.84
CA THR A 83 -0.71 -1.69 -9.52
C THR A 83 0.50 -2.00 -10.39
N TYR A 84 0.75 -3.30 -10.57
CA TYR A 84 1.56 -3.83 -11.65
C TYR A 84 0.67 -4.69 -12.56
N GLU A 85 0.79 -4.48 -13.86
CA GLU A 85 0.13 -5.26 -14.91
C GLU A 85 1.13 -5.54 -16.02
N ASP A 86 1.47 -6.82 -16.23
CA ASP A 86 2.51 -7.27 -17.16
C ASP A 86 3.86 -6.54 -16.99
N GLY A 87 4.26 -6.34 -15.74
CA GLY A 87 5.50 -5.66 -15.40
C GLY A 87 5.45 -4.12 -15.51
N LYS A 88 4.34 -3.56 -15.98
CA LYS A 88 4.14 -2.10 -16.03
C LYS A 88 3.53 -1.60 -14.74
N ARG A 89 4.12 -0.57 -14.18
CA ARG A 89 3.68 0.06 -12.94
C ARG A 89 2.74 1.23 -13.22
N TYR A 90 1.61 1.25 -12.52
CA TYR A 90 0.66 2.35 -12.54
C TYR A 90 0.44 2.85 -11.13
N ILE A 91 0.57 4.17 -10.94
CA ILE A 91 0.39 4.82 -9.65
C ILE A 91 -0.47 6.07 -9.83
N LYS A 92 -1.53 6.19 -9.02
CA LYS A 92 -2.38 7.39 -9.00
C LYS A 92 -2.84 7.67 -7.57
N GLY A 93 -2.53 8.87 -7.06
CA GLY A 93 -3.04 9.31 -5.76
C GLY A 93 -4.57 9.41 -5.78
N PHE A 94 -5.23 9.00 -4.69
CA PHE A 94 -6.69 9.00 -4.63
C PHE A 94 -7.28 9.64 -3.37
N ALA A 95 -6.57 9.64 -2.24
CA ALA A 95 -7.10 10.15 -0.99
C ALA A 95 -6.01 10.69 -0.06
N TRP A 96 -6.44 11.38 1.00
CA TRP A 96 -5.59 11.92 2.04
C TRP A 96 -6.05 11.43 3.40
N ALA A 97 -5.13 10.91 4.21
CA ALA A 97 -5.36 10.50 5.59
C ALA A 97 -4.54 11.37 6.55
N ASN A 98 -5.10 11.67 7.70
CA ASN A 98 -4.36 12.29 8.79
C ASN A 98 -3.66 11.20 9.61
N VAL A 99 -2.48 11.51 10.17
CA VAL A 99 -1.85 10.66 11.17
C VAL A 99 -2.65 10.63 12.46
N GLU A 100 -2.45 9.59 13.27
CA GLU A 100 -3.15 9.33 14.54
C GLU A 100 -4.68 9.15 14.41
N VAL A 101 -5.21 9.10 13.19
CA VAL A 101 -6.62 8.84 12.91
C VAL A 101 -6.79 7.45 12.33
N MET A 102 -7.75 6.69 12.87
CA MET A 102 -8.13 5.39 12.35
C MET A 102 -9.01 5.55 11.10
N ASN A 103 -8.61 4.92 10.00
CA ASN A 103 -9.31 4.98 8.72
C ASN A 103 -9.58 3.57 8.20
N GLN A 104 -10.73 3.34 7.61
CA GLN A 104 -10.97 2.12 6.84
C GLN A 104 -10.37 2.28 5.45
N VAL A 105 -9.47 1.37 5.09
CA VAL A 105 -8.86 1.31 3.75
C VAL A 105 -9.18 -0.03 3.14
N SER A 106 -9.74 -0.04 1.94
CA SER A 106 -10.09 -1.28 1.24
C SER A 106 -9.75 -1.24 -0.23
N ILE A 107 -9.57 -2.44 -0.78
CA ILE A 107 -9.41 -2.71 -2.20
C ILE A 107 -10.44 -3.78 -2.57
N PHE A 108 -11.22 -3.52 -3.61
CA PHE A 108 -12.12 -4.50 -4.22
C PHE A 108 -11.83 -4.57 -5.72
N TYR A 109 -11.62 -5.77 -6.23
CA TYR A 109 -11.44 -6.02 -7.65
C TYR A 109 -12.63 -6.79 -8.23
N ASP A 110 -13.37 -6.15 -9.11
CA ASP A 110 -14.40 -6.79 -9.90
C ASP A 110 -13.76 -7.43 -11.15
N GLN A 111 -13.56 -8.73 -11.10
CA GLN A 111 -12.93 -9.50 -12.18
C GLN A 111 -13.78 -9.57 -13.46
N PHE A 112 -15.09 -9.30 -13.38
CA PHE A 112 -15.99 -9.35 -14.52
C PHE A 112 -15.94 -8.07 -15.35
N THR A 113 -15.79 -6.93 -14.67
CA THR A 113 -15.68 -5.62 -15.32
C THR A 113 -14.23 -5.17 -15.49
N GLY A 114 -13.27 -5.80 -14.80
CA GLY A 114 -11.88 -5.38 -14.78
C GLY A 114 -11.64 -4.10 -13.99
N VAL A 115 -12.56 -3.69 -13.11
CA VAL A 115 -12.46 -2.47 -12.32
C VAL A 115 -11.95 -2.78 -10.91
N ILE A 116 -10.94 -2.05 -10.46
CA ILE A 116 -10.53 -2.03 -9.06
C ILE A 116 -11.11 -0.78 -8.40
N GLU A 117 -11.80 -0.96 -7.28
CA GLU A 117 -12.16 0.11 -6.36
C GLU A 117 -11.14 0.17 -5.22
N PHE A 118 -10.58 1.37 -5.01
CA PHE A 118 -9.81 1.73 -3.83
C PHE A 118 -10.62 2.68 -2.98
N LYS A 119 -10.71 2.39 -1.69
CA LYS A 119 -11.58 3.16 -0.79
C LYS A 119 -10.85 3.59 0.46
N LEU A 120 -11.04 4.85 0.85
CA LEU A 120 -10.69 5.40 2.14
C LEU A 120 -11.95 5.93 2.80
N ASN A 121 -12.44 5.26 3.85
CA ASN A 121 -13.73 5.55 4.48
C ASN A 121 -14.83 5.59 3.41
N ASP A 122 -15.48 6.74 3.19
CA ASP A 122 -16.55 6.91 2.19
C ASP A 122 -16.07 7.38 0.82
N LYS A 123 -14.75 7.58 0.64
CA LYS A 123 -14.17 8.07 -0.63
C LYS A 123 -13.66 6.92 -1.46
N SER A 124 -14.22 6.76 -2.66
CA SER A 124 -13.80 5.74 -3.64
C SER A 124 -13.04 6.35 -4.80
N ALA A 125 -12.12 5.56 -5.35
CA ALA A 125 -11.46 5.82 -6.61
C ALA A 125 -11.32 4.51 -7.39
N TYR A 126 -11.24 4.60 -8.69
CA TYR A 126 -11.32 3.45 -9.59
C TYR A 126 -10.14 3.42 -10.56
N MET A 127 -9.70 2.21 -10.88
CA MET A 127 -8.66 1.95 -11.86
C MET A 127 -9.00 0.68 -12.65
N MET A 128 -8.69 0.67 -13.94
CA MET A 128 -8.81 -0.55 -14.76
C MET A 128 -7.65 -1.50 -14.50
N TYR A 129 -7.94 -2.81 -14.55
CA TYR A 129 -6.97 -3.88 -14.38
C TYR A 129 -7.43 -5.13 -15.15
N ASN A 130 -6.59 -5.62 -16.06
CA ASN A 130 -7.03 -6.64 -17.04
C ASN A 130 -6.47 -8.04 -16.74
N LYS A 131 -6.12 -8.34 -15.49
CA LYS A 131 -5.62 -9.67 -15.10
C LYS A 131 -6.68 -10.48 -14.37
N GLN A 132 -6.83 -11.73 -14.78
CA GLN A 132 -7.71 -12.66 -14.07
C GLN A 132 -7.10 -13.06 -12.72
N PRO A 133 -7.93 -13.15 -11.67
CA PRO A 133 -7.50 -13.68 -10.39
C PRO A 133 -6.88 -15.07 -10.51
N SER A 134 -5.73 -15.25 -9.89
CA SER A 134 -4.96 -16.50 -9.93
C SER A 134 -4.28 -16.77 -8.60
N PHE A 135 -3.44 -17.79 -8.54
CA PHE A 135 -2.58 -18.05 -7.39
C PHE A 135 -1.62 -16.87 -7.17
N GLY A 136 -1.47 -16.49 -5.91
CA GLY A 136 -0.56 -15.43 -5.50
C GLY A 136 -0.36 -15.38 -3.99
N TYR A 137 0.10 -14.26 -3.49
CA TYR A 137 0.36 -14.05 -2.07
C TYR A 137 0.04 -12.63 -1.63
N ASN A 138 -0.26 -12.48 -0.35
CA ASN A 138 -0.48 -11.17 0.26
C ASN A 138 0.83 -10.39 0.28
N LEU A 139 0.72 -9.10 0.04
CA LEU A 139 1.83 -8.18 0.03
C LEU A 139 1.80 -7.33 1.29
N LEU A 140 2.93 -7.27 1.95
CA LEU A 140 3.14 -6.66 3.25
C LEU A 140 3.56 -5.20 3.12
N PRO A 141 3.49 -4.42 4.19
CA PRO A 141 4.04 -3.07 4.21
C PRO A 141 5.53 -3.07 3.86
N TYR A 142 5.89 -2.13 2.98
CA TYR A 142 7.24 -1.96 2.48
C TYR A 142 7.51 -0.47 2.28
N TYR A 143 8.64 0.02 2.77
CA TYR A 143 9.05 1.40 2.62
C TYR A 143 9.88 1.62 1.36
N GLY A 144 9.51 2.64 0.58
CA GLY A 144 10.26 3.14 -0.55
C GLY A 144 10.43 2.18 -1.73
N GLY A 145 11.29 2.56 -2.63
CA GLY A 145 11.84 1.77 -3.71
C GLY A 145 13.36 1.82 -3.61
N GLN A 146 13.94 3.02 -3.79
CA GLN A 146 15.39 3.23 -3.69
C GLN A 146 15.84 3.62 -2.29
N CYS A 147 14.97 4.22 -1.47
CA CYS A 147 15.32 4.73 -0.15
C CYS A 147 14.72 3.91 0.97
N THR A 148 15.51 3.72 2.03
CA THR A 148 15.09 3.10 3.28
C THR A 148 14.31 4.09 4.16
N ALA A 149 13.60 3.59 5.15
CA ALA A 149 12.87 4.43 6.10
C ALA A 149 13.82 5.39 6.85
N PRO A 150 13.54 6.70 6.86
CA PRO A 150 14.42 7.68 7.50
C PRO A 150 14.36 7.62 9.02
N THR A 151 13.26 7.15 9.55
CA THR A 151 13.04 6.90 10.98
C THR A 151 12.33 5.57 11.16
N THR A 152 12.27 5.08 12.40
CA THR A 152 11.40 3.94 12.71
C THR A 152 9.94 4.39 12.62
N MET A 153 9.16 3.75 11.75
CA MET A 153 7.77 4.09 11.47
C MET A 153 6.83 3.05 12.04
N GLU A 154 5.69 3.51 12.56
CA GLU A 154 4.65 2.65 13.11
C GLU A 154 3.34 2.83 12.35
N ILE A 155 2.75 1.70 11.92
CA ILE A 155 1.44 1.63 11.27
C ILE A 155 0.62 0.58 12.00
N GLN A 156 -0.57 0.97 12.46
CA GLN A 156 -1.52 0.03 13.05
C GLN A 156 -2.48 -0.48 11.98
N LEU A 157 -2.62 -1.82 11.88
CA LEU A 157 -3.59 -2.51 11.04
C LEU A 157 -4.49 -3.40 11.90
N LEU A 158 -5.82 -3.24 11.79
CA LEU A 158 -6.85 -4.01 12.48
C LEU A 158 -7.86 -4.59 11.49
#